data_858ff75fa8212891f6f759255c952602
#
_entry.id   858ff75fa8212891f6f759255c952602
#
_cell.length_a   1.000
_cell.length_b   1.000
_cell.length_c   1.000
_cell.angle_alpha   90.00
_cell.angle_beta   90.00
_cell.angle_gamma   90.00
#
_symmetry.space_group_name_H-M   'P 1'
#
loop_
_entity.id
_entity.type
_entity.pdbx_description
1 polymer ?
#
loop_
_entity_poly.entity_id
_entity_poly.type
_entity_poly.pdbx_seq_one_letter_code
_entity_poly.pdbx_strand_id
1 'polypeptide(L)'
;PEVPGSGRPGGMLCFDVELLEIKEAPKPPADAEKTAGGIAYKVIEEGSGESPGADDVITFHFTAKTMDGETMQDTRKGQSPASAPLDKLPPALSEIIVEMKSGGQRHAWLPEPQAPGGFVVAELELISFKQAAPAPAVPEDVAAVPDDAEKTESGLAFKVISEGEGEEKPKASDTVRVHYSGWTTDGEMFDSSVTRDEPTEFPLNGVIRGWTEGVQLMVTGEKRRFWIPEDLAYGPAVPGSGRPGGMLVFDIELLEVVR
;
A
#
# COMPACT_ATOMS: atom_id res chain seq x y z
N PRO A 1 8.61 -2.07 44.61
CA PRO A 1 8.53 -0.67 45.00
C PRO A 1 7.47 0.05 44.18
N GLU A 2 6.66 0.87 44.83
CA GLU A 2 5.68 1.71 44.15
C GLU A 2 6.38 2.68 43.21
N VAL A 3 5.82 2.84 42.01
CA VAL A 3 6.26 3.88 41.07
C VAL A 3 5.36 5.10 41.30
N PRO A 4 5.89 6.21 41.85
CA PRO A 4 5.09 7.40 42.16
C PRO A 4 4.38 7.93 40.92
N GLY A 5 3.06 8.12 41.01
CA GLY A 5 2.24 8.68 39.93
C GLY A 5 1.69 7.69 38.89
N SER A 6 1.97 6.39 38.98
CA SER A 6 1.49 5.38 38.02
C SER A 6 0.06 4.89 38.31
N GLY A 7 -0.50 5.14 39.49
CA GLY A 7 -1.78 4.56 39.96
C GLY A 7 -1.78 3.03 40.04
N ARG A 8 -0.62 2.38 39.87
CA ARG A 8 -0.46 0.93 39.96
C ARG A 8 0.07 0.56 41.35
N PRO A 9 -0.54 -0.44 42.03
CA PRO A 9 -0.01 -0.92 43.29
C PRO A 9 1.38 -1.53 43.12
N GLY A 10 2.30 -1.26 44.04
CA GLY A 10 3.65 -1.81 44.04
C GLY A 10 3.77 -3.00 44.99
N GLY A 11 4.86 -3.76 44.87
CA GLY A 11 5.14 -4.92 45.71
C GLY A 11 4.48 -6.23 45.22
N MET A 12 4.36 -7.20 46.13
CA MET A 12 3.70 -8.46 45.86
C MET A 12 2.19 -8.25 45.91
N LEU A 13 1.50 -8.64 44.87
CA LEU A 13 0.04 -8.58 44.76
C LEU A 13 -0.52 -9.98 44.93
N CYS A 14 -1.53 -10.12 45.78
CA CYS A 14 -2.34 -11.34 45.91
C CYS A 14 -3.67 -11.09 45.22
N PHE A 15 -4.10 -12.04 44.45
CA PHE A 15 -5.41 -12.05 43.79
C PHE A 15 -6.17 -13.31 44.16
N ASP A 16 -7.42 -13.17 44.55
CA ASP A 16 -8.36 -14.27 44.56
C ASP A 16 -9.05 -14.25 43.19
N VAL A 17 -8.90 -15.34 42.45
CA VAL A 17 -9.43 -15.47 41.10
C VAL A 17 -10.46 -16.60 41.06
N GLU A 18 -11.70 -16.27 40.70
CA GLU A 18 -12.75 -17.21 40.44
C GLU A 18 -12.98 -17.27 38.92
N LEU A 19 -12.82 -18.45 38.34
CA LEU A 19 -13.16 -18.67 36.91
C LEU A 19 -14.67 -18.89 36.80
N LEU A 20 -15.39 -17.87 36.33
CA LEU A 20 -16.86 -17.93 36.23
C LEU A 20 -17.34 -18.66 34.98
N GLU A 21 -16.65 -18.47 33.86
CA GLU A 21 -17.05 -19.05 32.58
C GLU A 21 -15.85 -19.14 31.65
N ILE A 22 -15.79 -20.21 30.87
CA ILE A 22 -14.90 -20.33 29.71
C ILE A 22 -15.79 -20.22 28.48
N LYS A 23 -15.77 -19.08 27.79
CA LYS A 23 -16.36 -18.95 26.46
C LYS A 23 -15.36 -19.47 25.44
N GLU A 24 -15.74 -20.54 24.74
CA GLU A 24 -14.94 -20.97 23.58
C GLU A 24 -14.95 -19.83 22.54
N ALA A 25 -13.78 -19.50 22.03
CA ALA A 25 -13.68 -18.55 20.93
C ALA A 25 -14.45 -19.11 19.73
N PRO A 26 -15.34 -18.30 19.12
CA PRO A 26 -16.03 -18.74 17.92
C PRO A 26 -15.02 -19.17 16.85
N LYS A 27 -15.27 -20.29 16.21
CA LYS A 27 -14.43 -20.84 15.12
C LYS A 27 -15.17 -20.69 13.80
N PRO A 28 -14.44 -20.65 12.66
CA PRO A 28 -15.08 -20.76 11.37
C PRO A 28 -16.03 -21.97 11.33
N PRO A 29 -17.19 -21.87 10.67
CA PRO A 29 -18.12 -22.99 10.55
C PRO A 29 -17.46 -24.22 9.94
N ALA A 30 -17.87 -25.41 10.37
CA ALA A 30 -17.28 -26.67 9.88
C ALA A 30 -17.51 -26.92 8.37
N ASP A 31 -18.51 -26.26 7.79
CA ASP A 31 -18.88 -26.28 6.38
C ASP A 31 -18.29 -25.13 5.57
N ALA A 32 -17.39 -24.31 6.16
CA ALA A 32 -16.66 -23.29 5.42
C ALA A 32 -15.65 -23.93 4.48
N GLU A 33 -15.58 -23.38 3.28
CA GLU A 33 -14.53 -23.68 2.31
C GLU A 33 -13.20 -23.09 2.77
N LYS A 34 -12.11 -23.50 2.13
CA LYS A 34 -10.77 -22.97 2.44
C LYS A 34 -10.02 -22.64 1.16
N THR A 35 -9.34 -21.53 1.17
CA THR A 35 -8.35 -21.18 0.15
C THR A 35 -7.13 -22.10 0.24
N ALA A 36 -6.22 -21.98 -0.74
CA ALA A 36 -4.95 -22.72 -0.75
C ALA A 36 -4.08 -22.44 0.50
N GLY A 37 -4.09 -21.21 1.03
CA GLY A 37 -3.42 -20.82 2.26
C GLY A 37 -4.17 -21.17 3.54
N GLY A 38 -5.37 -21.77 3.41
CA GLY A 38 -6.17 -22.24 4.53
C GLY A 38 -7.11 -21.23 5.16
N ILE A 39 -7.33 -20.08 4.51
CA ILE A 39 -8.32 -19.08 4.95
C ILE A 39 -9.72 -19.61 4.75
N ALA A 40 -10.49 -19.69 5.84
CA ALA A 40 -11.86 -20.17 5.78
C ALA A 40 -12.80 -19.10 5.20
N TYR A 41 -13.70 -19.47 4.31
CA TYR A 41 -14.69 -18.58 3.73
C TYR A 41 -16.00 -19.29 3.38
N LYS A 42 -17.05 -18.49 3.15
CA LYS A 42 -18.32 -18.92 2.55
C LYS A 42 -18.66 -18.00 1.39
N VAL A 43 -19.04 -18.58 0.27
CA VAL A 43 -19.61 -17.85 -0.85
C VAL A 43 -21.02 -17.45 -0.50
N ILE A 44 -21.32 -16.15 -0.58
CA ILE A 44 -22.66 -15.58 -0.44
C ILE A 44 -23.26 -15.34 -1.82
N GLU A 45 -22.43 -14.78 -2.73
CA GLU A 45 -22.75 -14.58 -4.14
C GLU A 45 -21.51 -14.83 -4.98
N GLU A 46 -21.64 -15.63 -6.06
CA GLU A 46 -20.49 -16.00 -6.90
C GLU A 46 -19.95 -14.86 -7.74
N GLY A 47 -20.77 -13.89 -8.08
CA GLY A 47 -20.42 -12.89 -9.09
C GLY A 47 -20.39 -13.45 -10.51
N SER A 48 -19.88 -12.67 -11.43
CA SER A 48 -19.85 -13.01 -12.86
C SER A 48 -18.57 -12.54 -13.54
N GLY A 49 -18.20 -13.19 -14.65
CA GLY A 49 -17.02 -12.84 -15.43
C GLY A 49 -15.73 -13.46 -14.93
N GLU A 50 -14.64 -12.73 -15.11
CA GLU A 50 -13.29 -13.16 -14.73
C GLU A 50 -12.96 -12.76 -13.29
N SER A 51 -11.93 -13.38 -12.74
CA SER A 51 -11.34 -13.01 -11.46
C SER A 51 -10.14 -12.10 -11.67
N PRO A 52 -9.80 -11.20 -10.71
CA PRO A 52 -8.66 -10.32 -10.83
C PRO A 52 -7.33 -11.09 -10.79
N GLY A 53 -6.33 -10.58 -11.51
CA GLY A 53 -4.94 -10.97 -11.36
C GLY A 53 -4.32 -10.37 -10.10
N ALA A 54 -3.15 -10.89 -9.70
CA ALA A 54 -2.47 -10.47 -8.46
C ALA A 54 -2.09 -8.97 -8.45
N ASP A 55 -1.81 -8.40 -9.61
CA ASP A 55 -1.37 -7.00 -9.76
C ASP A 55 -2.52 -6.03 -10.07
N ASP A 56 -3.75 -6.54 -10.25
CA ASP A 56 -4.90 -5.73 -10.65
C ASP A 56 -5.34 -4.78 -9.55
N VAL A 57 -5.88 -3.63 -9.96
CA VAL A 57 -6.50 -2.67 -9.05
C VAL A 57 -7.96 -3.05 -8.84
N ILE A 58 -8.31 -3.42 -7.63
CA ILE A 58 -9.66 -3.81 -7.25
C ILE A 58 -10.44 -2.66 -6.64
N THR A 59 -11.75 -2.66 -6.86
CA THR A 59 -12.73 -1.81 -6.18
C THR A 59 -13.68 -2.71 -5.41
N PHE A 60 -13.76 -2.53 -4.09
CA PHE A 60 -14.45 -3.46 -3.22
C PHE A 60 -15.09 -2.79 -2.00
N HIS A 61 -16.10 -3.43 -1.45
CA HIS A 61 -16.56 -3.15 -0.11
C HIS A 61 -16.02 -4.18 0.88
N PHE A 62 -15.67 -3.68 2.04
CA PHE A 62 -15.12 -4.47 3.13
C PHE A 62 -15.74 -4.04 4.46
N THR A 63 -16.23 -5.02 5.21
CA THR A 63 -16.66 -4.83 6.60
C THR A 63 -15.95 -5.86 7.45
N ALA A 64 -15.17 -5.43 8.44
CA ALA A 64 -14.54 -6.29 9.43
C ALA A 64 -15.28 -6.22 10.76
N LYS A 65 -15.62 -7.37 11.31
CA LYS A 65 -16.29 -7.52 12.61
C LYS A 65 -15.48 -8.46 13.50
N THR A 66 -15.46 -8.18 14.79
CA THR A 66 -15.01 -9.18 15.77
C THR A 66 -15.96 -10.38 15.75
N MET A 67 -15.52 -11.50 16.32
CA MET A 67 -16.36 -12.69 16.44
C MET A 67 -17.61 -12.44 17.32
N ASP A 68 -17.58 -11.43 18.19
CA ASP A 68 -18.73 -11.00 19.01
C ASP A 68 -19.67 -10.04 18.24
N GLY A 69 -19.36 -9.71 16.98
CA GLY A 69 -20.19 -8.89 16.09
C GLY A 69 -19.91 -7.39 16.16
N GLU A 70 -18.91 -6.93 16.92
CA GLU A 70 -18.50 -5.53 16.94
C GLU A 70 -17.82 -5.15 15.62
N THR A 71 -18.29 -4.08 14.99
CA THR A 71 -17.71 -3.58 13.74
C THR A 71 -16.40 -2.83 14.00
N MET A 72 -15.30 -3.33 13.48
CA MET A 72 -13.98 -2.71 13.54
C MET A 72 -13.76 -1.74 12.37
N GLN A 73 -14.18 -2.13 11.18
CA GLN A 73 -14.02 -1.35 9.96
C GLN A 73 -15.21 -1.58 9.03
N ASP A 74 -15.64 -0.54 8.29
CA ASP A 74 -16.76 -0.63 7.36
C ASP A 74 -16.66 0.45 6.29
N THR A 75 -16.30 0.06 5.07
CA THR A 75 -16.18 0.98 3.94
C THR A 75 -17.53 1.51 3.47
N ARG A 76 -18.65 0.79 3.75
CA ARG A 76 -20.01 1.25 3.37
C ARG A 76 -20.45 2.44 4.20
N LYS A 77 -19.97 2.58 5.44
CA LYS A 77 -20.25 3.76 6.28
C LYS A 77 -19.60 5.03 5.73
N GLY A 78 -18.47 4.90 5.02
CA GLY A 78 -17.81 6.01 4.33
C GLY A 78 -18.47 6.42 3.01
N GLN A 79 -19.52 5.72 2.57
CA GLN A 79 -20.27 5.93 1.32
C GLN A 79 -19.44 5.75 0.02
N SER A 80 -18.22 5.29 0.11
CA SER A 80 -17.38 5.01 -1.05
C SER A 80 -16.71 3.65 -0.91
N PRO A 81 -16.68 2.85 -1.98
CA PRO A 81 -15.89 1.61 -1.98
C PRO A 81 -14.40 1.94 -1.83
N ALA A 82 -13.66 1.00 -1.28
CA ALA A 82 -12.22 1.07 -1.27
C ALA A 82 -11.67 0.68 -2.65
N SER A 83 -10.57 1.29 -3.07
CA SER A 83 -9.82 0.89 -4.26
C SER A 83 -8.35 0.73 -3.89
N ALA A 84 -7.74 -0.38 -4.28
CA ALA A 84 -6.33 -0.66 -4.01
C ALA A 84 -5.79 -1.72 -4.98
N PRO A 85 -4.48 -1.70 -5.28
CA PRO A 85 -3.80 -2.81 -5.91
C PRO A 85 -3.90 -4.07 -5.03
N LEU A 86 -4.20 -5.21 -5.63
CA LEU A 86 -4.43 -6.46 -4.89
C LEU A 86 -3.16 -6.93 -4.17
N ASP A 87 -1.98 -6.70 -4.74
CA ASP A 87 -0.67 -7.01 -4.16
C ASP A 87 -0.31 -6.16 -2.92
N LYS A 88 -0.98 -5.02 -2.70
CA LYS A 88 -0.78 -4.12 -1.55
C LYS A 88 -1.73 -4.40 -0.39
N LEU A 89 -2.70 -5.29 -0.57
CA LEU A 89 -3.59 -5.70 0.52
C LEU A 89 -2.89 -6.69 1.47
N PRO A 90 -3.38 -6.82 2.71
CA PRO A 90 -2.94 -7.90 3.60
C PRO A 90 -3.07 -9.27 2.91
N PRO A 91 -2.07 -10.16 3.00
CA PRO A 91 -2.05 -11.42 2.25
C PRO A 91 -3.31 -12.27 2.37
N ALA A 92 -3.89 -12.37 3.57
CA ALA A 92 -5.12 -13.12 3.79
C ALA A 92 -6.33 -12.53 3.04
N LEU A 93 -6.37 -11.22 2.84
CA LEU A 93 -7.43 -10.54 2.10
C LEU A 93 -7.24 -10.71 0.59
N SER A 94 -6.01 -10.55 0.11
CA SER A 94 -5.66 -10.77 -1.31
C SER A 94 -5.97 -12.19 -1.75
N GLU A 95 -5.67 -13.18 -0.92
CA GLU A 95 -5.91 -14.59 -1.21
C GLU A 95 -7.40 -14.92 -1.40
N ILE A 96 -8.28 -14.26 -0.65
CA ILE A 96 -9.73 -14.41 -0.84
C ILE A 96 -10.21 -13.71 -2.10
N ILE A 97 -9.76 -12.48 -2.34
CA ILE A 97 -10.29 -11.64 -3.41
C ILE A 97 -9.85 -12.12 -4.79
N VAL A 98 -8.62 -12.64 -4.93
CA VAL A 98 -8.11 -13.17 -6.21
C VAL A 98 -8.96 -14.31 -6.78
N GLU A 99 -9.69 -15.03 -5.93
CA GLU A 99 -10.62 -16.09 -6.33
C GLU A 99 -12.05 -15.59 -6.55
N MET A 100 -12.35 -14.31 -6.29
CA MET A 100 -13.69 -13.73 -6.47
C MET A 100 -13.88 -13.25 -7.90
N LYS A 101 -15.13 -13.24 -8.34
CA LYS A 101 -15.55 -12.59 -9.59
C LYS A 101 -16.22 -11.27 -9.29
N SER A 102 -16.25 -10.35 -10.25
CA SER A 102 -16.96 -9.08 -10.11
C SER A 102 -18.43 -9.29 -9.72
N GLY A 103 -18.90 -8.52 -8.73
CA GLY A 103 -20.22 -8.69 -8.11
C GLY A 103 -20.29 -9.82 -7.08
N GLY A 104 -19.23 -10.58 -6.90
CA GLY A 104 -19.18 -11.67 -5.92
C GLY A 104 -19.13 -11.16 -4.48
N GLN A 105 -19.72 -11.93 -3.56
CA GLN A 105 -19.71 -11.64 -2.14
C GLN A 105 -19.25 -12.87 -1.36
N ARG A 106 -18.35 -12.65 -0.39
CA ARG A 106 -17.85 -13.70 0.51
C ARG A 106 -17.87 -13.24 1.96
N HIS A 107 -18.15 -14.18 2.86
CA HIS A 107 -17.79 -14.08 4.27
C HIS A 107 -16.49 -14.84 4.47
N ALA A 108 -15.48 -14.23 5.07
CA ALA A 108 -14.19 -14.83 5.35
C ALA A 108 -13.82 -14.68 6.83
N TRP A 109 -13.12 -15.67 7.36
CA TRP A 109 -12.55 -15.68 8.71
C TRP A 109 -11.05 -15.43 8.59
N LEU A 110 -10.67 -14.13 8.68
CA LEU A 110 -9.28 -13.71 8.53
C LEU A 110 -8.53 -13.88 9.84
N PRO A 111 -7.35 -14.49 9.85
CA PRO A 111 -6.53 -14.60 11.04
C PRO A 111 -6.16 -13.20 11.58
N GLU A 112 -6.46 -12.95 12.84
CA GLU A 112 -6.11 -11.72 13.56
C GLU A 112 -5.73 -12.10 14.99
N PRO A 113 -4.45 -12.35 15.27
CA PRO A 113 -4.00 -12.87 16.56
C PRO A 113 -4.36 -11.98 17.77
N GLN A 114 -4.59 -10.68 17.53
CA GLN A 114 -4.95 -9.72 18.59
C GLN A 114 -6.47 -9.63 18.81
N ALA A 115 -7.27 -10.16 17.88
CA ALA A 115 -8.71 -10.16 18.04
C ALA A 115 -9.17 -11.29 18.99
N PRO A 116 -10.26 -11.09 19.75
CA PRO A 116 -10.87 -12.17 20.52
C PRO A 116 -11.19 -13.37 19.61
N GLY A 117 -10.64 -14.54 19.94
CA GLY A 117 -10.80 -15.75 19.14
C GLY A 117 -9.76 -15.93 18.03
N GLY A 118 -8.84 -14.99 17.82
CA GLY A 118 -7.78 -15.09 16.83
C GLY A 118 -8.22 -14.87 15.37
N PHE A 119 -9.47 -14.42 15.17
CA PHE A 119 -10.04 -14.14 13.85
C PHE A 119 -10.91 -12.89 13.88
N VAL A 120 -11.03 -12.27 12.69
CA VAL A 120 -12.09 -11.31 12.38
C VAL A 120 -12.96 -11.88 11.25
N VAL A 121 -14.25 -11.59 11.29
CA VAL A 121 -15.17 -11.92 10.21
C VAL A 121 -15.19 -10.76 9.23
N ALA A 122 -14.78 -11.04 7.99
CA ALA A 122 -14.80 -10.09 6.90
C ALA A 122 -16.01 -10.37 6.00
N GLU A 123 -16.82 -9.36 5.74
CA GLU A 123 -17.82 -9.34 4.67
C GLU A 123 -17.18 -8.60 3.50
N LEU A 124 -16.98 -9.30 2.39
CA LEU A 124 -16.30 -8.82 1.20
C LEU A 124 -17.26 -8.79 0.03
N GLU A 125 -17.22 -7.73 -0.76
CA GLU A 125 -17.90 -7.60 -2.04
C GLU A 125 -16.93 -7.03 -3.06
N LEU A 126 -16.56 -7.82 -4.06
CA LEU A 126 -15.76 -7.36 -5.18
C LEU A 126 -16.69 -6.67 -6.19
N ILE A 127 -16.62 -5.35 -6.28
CA ILE A 127 -17.46 -4.57 -7.21
C ILE A 127 -16.94 -4.72 -8.63
N SER A 128 -15.65 -4.43 -8.82
CA SER A 128 -14.96 -4.49 -10.11
C SER A 128 -13.46 -4.55 -9.92
N PHE A 129 -12.75 -4.82 -10.99
CA PHE A 129 -11.31 -4.64 -11.04
C PHE A 129 -10.90 -4.03 -12.38
N LYS A 130 -9.74 -3.39 -12.37
CA LYS A 130 -9.07 -2.85 -13.56
C LYS A 130 -7.78 -3.62 -13.72
N GLN A 131 -7.57 -4.19 -14.90
CA GLN A 131 -6.34 -4.90 -15.20
C GLN A 131 -5.15 -3.96 -15.07
N ALA A 132 -4.11 -4.41 -14.36
CA ALA A 132 -2.88 -3.66 -14.23
C ALA A 132 -2.25 -3.42 -15.62
N ALA A 133 -1.77 -2.21 -15.85
CA ALA A 133 -0.96 -1.95 -17.03
C ALA A 133 0.37 -2.72 -16.92
N PRO A 134 0.97 -3.12 -18.05
CA PRO A 134 2.27 -3.78 -18.03
C PRO A 134 3.28 -2.94 -17.24
N ALA A 135 4.01 -3.60 -16.34
CA ALA A 135 5.05 -2.93 -15.57
C ALA A 135 6.10 -2.31 -16.50
N PRO A 136 6.51 -1.05 -16.26
CA PRO A 136 7.60 -0.45 -16.99
C PRO A 136 8.86 -1.31 -16.90
N ALA A 137 9.59 -1.41 -18.00
CA ALA A 137 10.85 -2.14 -18.02
C ALA A 137 11.84 -1.52 -17.02
N VAL A 138 12.59 -2.38 -16.34
CA VAL A 138 13.68 -1.94 -15.46
C VAL A 138 14.69 -1.15 -16.28
N PRO A 139 15.07 0.07 -15.86
CA PRO A 139 16.08 0.85 -16.56
C PRO A 139 17.43 0.14 -16.63
N GLU A 140 18.11 0.21 -17.76
CA GLU A 140 19.45 -0.41 -17.92
C GLU A 140 20.50 0.23 -16.98
N ASP A 141 20.29 1.50 -16.61
CA ASP A 141 21.15 2.30 -15.74
C ASP A 141 20.63 2.37 -14.28
N VAL A 142 19.74 1.46 -13.88
CA VAL A 142 19.16 1.42 -12.53
C VAL A 142 20.21 1.19 -11.44
N ALA A 143 21.26 0.43 -11.73
CA ALA A 143 22.24 0.00 -10.75
C ALA A 143 23.17 1.13 -10.25
N ALA A 144 23.41 2.15 -11.05
CA ALA A 144 24.31 3.25 -10.73
C ALA A 144 23.98 4.51 -11.54
N VAL A 145 24.37 5.65 -11.00
CA VAL A 145 24.29 6.94 -11.71
C VAL A 145 25.20 6.91 -12.94
N PRO A 146 24.69 7.07 -14.17
CA PRO A 146 25.51 7.09 -15.37
C PRO A 146 26.39 8.36 -15.44
N ASP A 147 27.49 8.29 -16.16
CA ASP A 147 28.46 9.39 -16.26
C ASP A 147 27.88 10.64 -16.95
N ASP A 148 26.85 10.46 -17.79
CA ASP A 148 26.17 11.54 -18.52
C ASP A 148 24.98 12.14 -17.77
N ALA A 149 24.73 11.71 -16.53
CA ALA A 149 23.70 12.31 -15.67
C ALA A 149 24.16 13.66 -15.10
N GLU A 150 23.26 14.61 -15.09
CA GLU A 150 23.45 15.88 -14.38
C GLU A 150 23.34 15.65 -12.87
N LYS A 151 24.02 16.50 -12.08
CA LYS A 151 23.98 16.43 -10.61
C LYS A 151 23.77 17.81 -10.01
N THR A 152 22.93 17.84 -8.98
CA THR A 152 22.75 19.03 -8.16
C THR A 152 23.80 19.09 -7.03
N GLU A 153 23.85 20.20 -6.32
CA GLU A 153 24.75 20.37 -5.16
C GLU A 153 24.43 19.42 -4.01
N SER A 154 23.17 18.97 -3.90
CA SER A 154 22.74 18.01 -2.87
C SER A 154 23.15 16.57 -3.18
N GLY A 155 23.66 16.30 -4.40
CA GLY A 155 24.01 14.97 -4.88
C GLY A 155 22.86 14.23 -5.58
N LEU A 156 21.68 14.86 -5.75
CA LEU A 156 20.62 14.33 -6.60
C LEU A 156 21.14 14.26 -8.04
N ALA A 157 21.08 13.10 -8.67
CA ALA A 157 21.40 12.94 -10.08
C ALA A 157 20.12 12.77 -10.91
N PHE A 158 20.16 13.29 -12.14
CA PHE A 158 19.01 13.18 -13.04
C PHE A 158 19.39 13.19 -14.51
N LYS A 159 18.45 12.70 -15.34
CA LYS A 159 18.54 12.71 -16.80
C LYS A 159 17.17 12.95 -17.40
N VAL A 160 17.08 13.84 -18.39
CA VAL A 160 15.85 14.02 -19.16
C VAL A 160 15.64 12.83 -20.06
N ILE A 161 14.48 12.19 -19.96
CA ILE A 161 14.05 11.08 -20.84
C ILE A 161 13.24 11.65 -22.00
N SER A 162 12.36 12.60 -21.70
CA SER A 162 11.52 13.29 -22.68
C SER A 162 11.31 14.73 -22.26
N GLU A 163 11.54 15.65 -23.17
CA GLU A 163 11.29 17.06 -22.96
C GLU A 163 9.80 17.35 -22.81
N GLY A 164 9.46 18.33 -21.95
CA GLY A 164 8.11 18.84 -21.81
C GLY A 164 7.88 20.10 -22.63
N GLU A 165 6.62 20.39 -22.94
CA GLU A 165 6.22 21.58 -23.67
C GLU A 165 5.85 22.75 -22.75
N GLY A 166 5.73 22.52 -21.43
CA GLY A 166 5.42 23.52 -20.43
C GLY A 166 6.59 24.48 -20.18
N GLU A 167 6.28 25.70 -19.77
CA GLU A 167 7.30 26.68 -19.38
C GLU A 167 7.42 26.84 -17.86
N GLU A 168 6.36 26.45 -17.14
CA GLU A 168 6.26 26.67 -15.70
C GLU A 168 6.80 25.48 -14.91
N LYS A 169 7.64 25.81 -13.91
CA LYS A 169 8.17 24.84 -12.94
C LYS A 169 7.37 24.90 -11.64
N PRO A 170 7.08 23.76 -11.02
CA PRO A 170 6.41 23.74 -9.73
C PRO A 170 7.29 24.31 -8.62
N LYS A 171 6.66 24.87 -7.59
CA LYS A 171 7.29 25.32 -6.35
C LYS A 171 7.14 24.23 -5.27
N ALA A 172 7.99 24.27 -4.27
CA ALA A 172 7.93 23.31 -3.16
C ALA A 172 6.56 23.27 -2.42
N SER A 173 5.78 24.37 -2.49
CA SER A 173 4.44 24.44 -1.89
C SER A 173 3.31 23.89 -2.76
N ASP A 174 3.60 23.61 -4.03
CA ASP A 174 2.58 23.21 -4.99
C ASP A 174 2.27 21.72 -4.87
N THR A 175 1.08 21.34 -5.30
CA THR A 175 0.69 19.95 -5.53
C THR A 175 0.97 19.62 -7.00
N VAL A 176 1.53 18.47 -7.27
CA VAL A 176 1.79 17.99 -8.63
C VAL A 176 1.05 16.72 -8.90
N ARG A 177 0.56 16.55 -10.14
CA ARG A 177 0.02 15.31 -10.65
C ARG A 177 1.05 14.68 -11.57
N VAL A 178 1.44 13.45 -11.26
CA VAL A 178 2.53 12.75 -11.93
C VAL A 178 2.18 11.32 -12.27
N HIS A 179 2.80 10.79 -13.33
CA HIS A 179 3.10 9.37 -13.43
C HIS A 179 4.52 9.11 -12.93
N TYR A 180 4.69 8.00 -12.20
CA TYR A 180 6.00 7.62 -11.72
C TYR A 180 6.17 6.11 -11.64
N SER A 181 7.42 5.67 -11.65
CA SER A 181 7.83 4.32 -11.30
C SER A 181 9.13 4.40 -10.50
N GLY A 182 9.24 3.60 -9.45
CA GLY A 182 10.37 3.60 -8.54
C GLY A 182 11.00 2.22 -8.39
N TRP A 183 12.33 2.17 -8.45
CA TRP A 183 13.13 0.95 -8.32
C TRP A 183 14.23 1.14 -7.28
N THR A 184 14.61 0.03 -6.65
CA THR A 184 15.88 -0.12 -5.95
C THR A 184 17.01 -0.37 -6.98
N THR A 185 18.25 -0.22 -6.56
CA THR A 185 19.43 -0.35 -7.47
C THR A 185 19.67 -1.77 -7.97
N ASP A 186 19.03 -2.78 -7.41
CA ASP A 186 19.02 -4.15 -7.90
C ASP A 186 17.92 -4.44 -8.93
N GLY A 187 17.11 -3.40 -9.26
CA GLY A 187 16.07 -3.46 -10.27
C GLY A 187 14.72 -3.93 -9.75
N GLU A 188 14.53 -4.10 -8.45
CA GLU A 188 13.23 -4.37 -7.86
C GLU A 188 12.36 -3.11 -7.92
N MET A 189 11.22 -3.19 -8.62
CA MET A 189 10.23 -2.12 -8.65
C MET A 189 9.37 -2.18 -7.39
N PHE A 190 9.42 -1.13 -6.57
CA PHE A 190 8.68 -1.09 -5.30
C PHE A 190 7.36 -0.32 -5.39
N ASP A 191 7.21 0.58 -6.37
CA ASP A 191 5.97 1.32 -6.60
C ASP A 191 5.90 1.91 -8.01
N SER A 192 4.67 1.95 -8.60
CA SER A 192 4.43 2.55 -9.90
C SER A 192 2.98 2.98 -10.06
N SER A 193 2.73 4.24 -10.39
CA SER A 193 1.43 4.74 -10.80
C SER A 193 1.07 4.31 -12.24
N VAL A 194 2.09 3.95 -13.04
CA VAL A 194 1.89 3.48 -14.42
C VAL A 194 1.21 2.11 -14.43
N THR A 195 1.62 1.19 -13.54
CA THR A 195 0.97 -0.13 -13.42
C THR A 195 -0.48 -0.02 -12.98
N ARG A 196 -0.81 0.99 -12.17
CA ARG A 196 -2.19 1.29 -11.76
C ARG A 196 -2.99 2.01 -12.85
N ASP A 197 -2.31 2.51 -13.90
CA ASP A 197 -2.87 3.39 -14.95
C ASP A 197 -3.67 4.55 -14.34
N GLU A 198 -3.13 5.12 -13.27
CA GLU A 198 -3.74 6.21 -12.51
C GLU A 198 -2.67 7.17 -12.01
N PRO A 199 -2.63 8.40 -12.55
CA PRO A 199 -1.73 9.42 -12.05
C PRO A 199 -1.99 9.73 -10.58
N THR A 200 -0.94 10.06 -9.86
CA THR A 200 -1.05 10.37 -8.43
C THR A 200 -0.72 11.84 -8.16
N GLU A 201 -1.46 12.43 -7.24
CA GLU A 201 -1.23 13.80 -6.78
C GLU A 201 -0.44 13.80 -5.47
N PHE A 202 0.62 14.63 -5.44
CA PHE A 202 1.45 14.80 -4.26
C PHE A 202 1.69 16.28 -3.97
N PRO A 203 1.51 16.72 -2.71
CA PRO A 203 2.07 17.99 -2.27
C PRO A 203 3.61 17.85 -2.18
N LEU A 204 4.36 18.67 -2.91
CA LEU A 204 5.83 18.53 -2.99
C LEU A 204 6.55 18.70 -1.66
N ASN A 205 5.94 19.36 -0.68
CA ASN A 205 6.46 19.47 0.68
C ASN A 205 6.17 18.23 1.55
N GLY A 206 5.41 17.25 1.05
CA GLY A 206 5.01 16.02 1.75
C GLY A 206 5.72 14.76 1.26
N VAL A 207 6.61 14.87 0.28
CA VAL A 207 7.36 13.74 -0.32
C VAL A 207 8.83 13.73 0.13
N ILE A 208 9.59 12.72 -0.29
CA ILE A 208 11.04 12.64 0.00
C ILE A 208 11.79 13.85 -0.59
N ARG A 209 12.88 14.25 0.06
CA ARG A 209 13.62 15.46 -0.30
C ARG A 209 14.09 15.49 -1.75
N GLY A 210 14.51 14.35 -2.27
CA GLY A 210 14.92 14.21 -3.67
C GLY A 210 13.79 14.51 -4.67
N TRP A 211 12.54 14.14 -4.33
CA TRP A 211 11.38 14.52 -5.13
C TRP A 211 11.06 16.01 -5.03
N THR A 212 11.04 16.54 -3.79
CA THR A 212 10.83 17.98 -3.58
C THR A 212 11.82 18.83 -4.39
N GLU A 213 13.09 18.43 -4.42
CA GLU A 213 14.12 19.11 -5.20
C GLU A 213 13.98 18.86 -6.70
N GLY A 214 13.92 17.57 -7.10
CA GLY A 214 13.98 17.16 -8.50
C GLY A 214 12.80 17.61 -9.34
N VAL A 215 11.58 17.50 -8.80
CA VAL A 215 10.36 17.85 -9.55
C VAL A 215 10.27 19.37 -9.79
N GLN A 216 10.83 20.21 -8.92
CA GLN A 216 10.94 21.66 -9.15
C GLN A 216 11.86 22.03 -10.34
N LEU A 217 12.68 21.11 -10.81
CA LEU A 217 13.51 21.31 -12.01
C LEU A 217 12.75 21.02 -13.31
N MET A 218 11.63 20.29 -13.22
CA MET A 218 10.83 19.82 -14.36
C MET A 218 9.83 20.87 -14.82
N VAL A 219 9.39 20.73 -16.06
CA VAL A 219 8.22 21.43 -16.62
C VAL A 219 7.12 20.43 -16.96
N THR A 220 5.89 20.91 -17.10
CA THR A 220 4.75 20.05 -17.45
C THR A 220 4.98 19.34 -18.80
N GLY A 221 4.66 18.05 -18.85
CA GLY A 221 4.90 17.15 -19.98
C GLY A 221 6.29 16.54 -20.02
N GLU A 222 7.18 16.97 -19.14
CA GLU A 222 8.55 16.45 -19.07
C GLU A 222 8.59 15.12 -18.32
N LYS A 223 9.46 14.20 -18.77
CA LYS A 223 9.80 12.97 -18.07
C LYS A 223 11.28 12.93 -17.76
N ARG A 224 11.62 12.72 -16.48
CA ARG A 224 13.00 12.57 -16.02
C ARG A 224 13.21 11.31 -15.22
N ARG A 225 14.44 10.78 -15.30
CA ARG A 225 14.96 9.80 -14.37
C ARG A 225 15.79 10.47 -13.31
N PHE A 226 15.56 10.07 -12.06
CA PHE A 226 16.28 10.55 -10.89
C PHE A 226 16.95 9.39 -10.18
N TRP A 227 18.22 9.56 -9.80
CA TRP A 227 18.92 8.69 -8.85
C TRP A 227 19.04 9.49 -7.56
N ILE A 228 18.28 9.06 -6.57
CA ILE A 228 18.10 9.78 -5.30
C ILE A 228 18.95 9.09 -4.23
N PRO A 229 19.99 9.74 -3.71
CA PRO A 229 20.80 9.20 -2.61
C PRO A 229 19.93 8.92 -1.37
N GLU A 230 20.35 7.99 -0.53
CA GLU A 230 19.60 7.56 0.65
C GLU A 230 19.23 8.69 1.63
N ASP A 231 20.09 9.70 1.77
CA ASP A 231 19.85 10.86 2.63
C ASP A 231 18.82 11.84 2.06
N LEU A 232 18.51 11.76 0.78
CA LEU A 232 17.40 12.47 0.11
C LEU A 232 16.16 11.59 -0.11
N ALA A 233 16.23 10.31 0.27
CA ALA A 233 15.18 9.29 0.14
C ALA A 233 14.65 8.85 1.53
N TYR A 234 14.54 7.55 1.76
CA TYR A 234 14.03 6.97 3.03
C TYR A 234 15.15 6.55 4.00
N GLY A 235 16.40 6.90 3.70
CA GLY A 235 17.57 6.47 4.47
C GLY A 235 18.09 5.09 4.04
N PRO A 236 18.99 4.48 4.85
CA PRO A 236 19.60 3.20 4.54
C PRO A 236 18.58 2.06 4.49
N ALA A 237 18.87 1.03 3.71
CA ALA A 237 18.04 -0.15 3.65
C ALA A 237 18.03 -0.87 5.01
N VAL A 238 16.84 -1.08 5.56
CA VAL A 238 16.63 -1.80 6.83
C VAL A 238 15.88 -3.09 6.54
N PRO A 239 16.52 -4.27 6.71
CA PRO A 239 15.87 -5.54 6.46
C PRO A 239 14.57 -5.70 7.25
N GLY A 240 13.49 -6.11 6.58
CA GLY A 240 12.19 -6.34 7.19
C GLY A 240 11.35 -5.09 7.51
N SER A 241 11.81 -3.88 7.12
CA SER A 241 11.05 -2.64 7.32
C SER A 241 9.83 -2.48 6.41
N GLY A 242 9.77 -3.23 5.30
CA GLY A 242 8.77 -3.09 4.26
C GLY A 242 8.89 -1.78 3.44
N ARG A 243 9.96 -1.00 3.66
CA ARG A 243 10.26 0.23 2.91
C ARG A 243 11.54 0.05 2.10
N PRO A 244 11.58 0.58 0.86
CA PRO A 244 12.82 0.62 0.10
C PRO A 244 13.83 1.52 0.82
N GLY A 245 15.11 1.21 0.71
CA GLY A 245 16.18 2.01 1.30
C GLY A 245 17.43 1.99 0.44
N GLY A 246 18.41 2.81 0.83
CA GLY A 246 19.58 3.07 -0.01
C GLY A 246 19.27 4.07 -1.14
N MET A 247 20.07 4.09 -2.18
CA MET A 247 19.80 4.88 -3.38
C MET A 247 18.58 4.34 -4.10
N LEU A 248 17.66 5.23 -4.48
CA LEU A 248 16.44 4.90 -5.22
C LEU A 248 16.46 5.54 -6.59
N VAL A 249 15.90 4.84 -7.57
CA VAL A 249 15.76 5.33 -8.94
C VAL A 249 14.29 5.54 -9.27
N PHE A 250 13.97 6.70 -9.82
CA PHE A 250 12.60 7.04 -10.21
C PHE A 250 12.54 7.60 -11.62
N ASP A 251 11.63 7.08 -12.42
CA ASP A 251 11.13 7.77 -13.61
C ASP A 251 9.90 8.56 -13.20
N ILE A 252 9.90 9.87 -13.42
CA ILE A 252 8.80 10.77 -13.09
C ILE A 252 8.40 11.53 -14.34
N GLU A 253 7.12 11.53 -14.66
CA GLU A 253 6.50 12.35 -15.69
C GLU A 253 5.57 13.37 -15.02
N LEU A 254 5.87 14.64 -15.19
CA LEU A 254 5.08 15.74 -14.62
C LEU A 254 3.90 16.07 -15.55
N LEU A 255 2.70 15.69 -15.16
CA LEU A 255 1.49 15.88 -15.96
C LEU A 255 0.86 17.26 -15.73
N GLU A 256 0.85 17.74 -14.48
CA GLU A 256 0.17 18.97 -14.10
C GLU A 256 0.70 19.56 -12.80
N VAL A 257 0.70 20.88 -12.68
CA VAL A 257 0.89 21.61 -11.42
C VAL A 257 -0.49 22.05 -10.93
N VAL A 258 -0.98 21.41 -9.84
CA VAL A 258 -2.29 21.66 -9.24
C VAL A 258 -2.15 22.78 -8.21
N ARG A 259 -2.98 23.85 -8.33
CA ARG A 259 -2.94 25.04 -7.46
C ARG A 259 -4.26 25.27 -6.74
#